data_d729c41c43aa8a471aa945ef7c6c888b
#
_entry.id   d729c41c43aa8a471aa945ef7c6c888b
#
_cell.length_a   1.000
_cell.length_b   1.000
_cell.length_c   1.000
_cell.angle_alpha   90.00
_cell.angle_beta   90.00
_cell.angle_gamma   90.00
#
_symmetry.space_group_name_H-M   'P 1'
#
loop_
_entity.id
_entity.type
_entity.pdbx_description
1 polymer ?
#
loop_
_entity_poly.entity_id
_entity_poly.type
_entity_poly.pdbx_seq_one_letter_code
_entity_poly.pdbx_strand_id
1 'polypeptide(L)'
;MELVGLSLTEVLTVLGGFAAAVTVLYLLKLRRRQVEVPFVHLWQEVLAEKQTTRLFSALKRLLSWLLALAVVAAVAFAMGDPRYAGASDEGQTTVVLIDASASMRATDVEPSRLEAGRAEVERLIEGLGPDDRMIVAQMDASTVPLTSLTGDPMLLSEGLARLAPTDVAADLSRGLRFALDVLRDRPRPRLVIVSDGVLGEGGDAARRAAEAGVELTWKKIGEGGPNVAITAFSVRRYPLDKSRSQVLVELWNPGEEDQGVELSLLGDGEPIDVQRIVVAGGERLRRFFENVSGADRTLEARLTLADGTRDAQPADDRAYARLPERRRARVQAVTAGNLYLSAALLLDEYLDVVEVSPADYPAEGRFDVTIFDGWVPPSPPDTHAIYLHPVPAEGVQGPFEVTGALERPYFDRIEHDHPLVQFTALRDVNVSAGLEVELQEGDRVIAGDEGAPLIVTGTRNDHRIVALLFDVRRSDLPLRVAWPLLLLNSIDHFVQEDAGYLSSYETGDTWHVPAPAGVESARLITPQGAESTVPIVDGRAVCTGTRAGFYTLRAGDQEDVFAANLGPSDEAIVEPAEQLSIGGVDAAPPTIGRAGVRTEIWTMLVLGVLAALLLEWFTYHRRITV
;
A
#
# COMPACT_ATOMS: atom_id res chain seq x y z
N MET A 1 -26.84 -30.48 29.75
CA MET A 1 -28.03 -29.75 29.30
C MET A 1 -28.29 -28.67 30.34
N GLU A 2 -28.12 -27.42 29.97
CA GLU A 2 -28.28 -26.25 30.81
C GLU A 2 -29.56 -25.51 30.43
N LEU A 3 -30.25 -24.91 31.42
CA LEU A 3 -31.45 -24.12 31.22
C LEU A 3 -31.03 -22.65 31.25
N VAL A 4 -31.21 -21.93 30.14
CA VAL A 4 -30.77 -20.52 29.99
C VAL A 4 -31.88 -19.52 30.28
N GLY A 5 -33.17 -19.90 30.08
CA GLY A 5 -34.31 -19.01 30.28
C GLY A 5 -34.76 -18.91 31.75
N LEU A 6 -35.15 -20.03 32.36
CA LEU A 6 -35.58 -20.11 33.74
C LEU A 6 -34.71 -21.12 34.49
N SER A 7 -34.41 -20.84 35.75
CA SER A 7 -33.72 -21.78 36.62
C SER A 7 -34.52 -23.08 36.82
N LEU A 8 -33.84 -24.20 37.09
CA LEU A 8 -34.50 -25.48 37.33
C LEU A 8 -35.57 -25.39 38.41
N THR A 9 -35.35 -24.58 39.46
CA THR A 9 -36.30 -24.34 40.54
C THR A 9 -37.54 -23.59 40.07
N GLU A 10 -37.38 -22.61 39.14
CA GLU A 10 -38.53 -21.86 38.60
C GLU A 10 -39.32 -22.74 37.61
N VAL A 11 -38.66 -23.53 36.74
CA VAL A 11 -39.33 -24.51 35.86
C VAL A 11 -40.15 -25.51 36.70
N LEU A 12 -39.59 -26.05 37.78
CA LEU A 12 -40.28 -26.97 38.66
C LEU A 12 -41.46 -26.32 39.41
N THR A 13 -41.35 -25.06 39.80
CA THR A 13 -42.48 -24.33 40.44
C THR A 13 -43.61 -24.06 39.44
N VAL A 14 -43.30 -23.63 38.23
CA VAL A 14 -44.27 -23.44 37.13
C VAL A 14 -44.94 -24.78 36.78
N LEU A 15 -44.14 -25.82 36.60
CA LEU A 15 -44.66 -27.18 36.34
C LEU A 15 -45.58 -27.65 37.45
N GLY A 16 -45.17 -27.52 38.73
CA GLY A 16 -45.94 -27.93 39.89
C GLY A 16 -47.28 -27.19 40.03
N GLY A 17 -47.28 -25.87 39.81
CA GLY A 17 -48.46 -25.02 39.84
C GLY A 17 -49.51 -25.41 38.76
N PHE A 18 -49.05 -25.51 37.51
CA PHE A 18 -49.93 -25.87 36.38
C PHE A 18 -50.39 -27.34 36.47
N ALA A 19 -49.50 -28.26 36.85
CA ALA A 19 -49.89 -29.67 37.06
C ALA A 19 -50.91 -29.84 38.15
N ALA A 20 -50.79 -29.11 39.25
CA ALA A 20 -51.81 -29.09 40.33
C ALA A 20 -53.16 -28.54 39.83
N ALA A 21 -53.14 -27.43 39.08
CA ALA A 21 -54.35 -26.83 38.51
C ALA A 21 -55.05 -27.80 37.54
N VAL A 22 -54.31 -28.43 36.62
CA VAL A 22 -54.84 -29.44 35.67
C VAL A 22 -55.43 -30.64 36.46
N THR A 23 -54.72 -31.11 37.46
CA THR A 23 -55.19 -32.25 38.28
C THR A 23 -56.47 -31.91 39.03
N VAL A 24 -56.57 -30.72 39.62
CA VAL A 24 -57.79 -30.24 40.27
C VAL A 24 -58.96 -30.18 39.27
N LEU A 25 -58.75 -29.65 38.05
CA LEU A 25 -59.77 -29.61 36.99
C LEU A 25 -60.25 -31.00 36.61
N TYR A 26 -59.35 -31.97 36.52
CA TYR A 26 -59.72 -33.37 36.20
C TYR A 26 -60.42 -34.07 37.39
N LEU A 27 -60.17 -33.67 38.62
CA LEU A 27 -60.82 -34.20 39.78
C LEU A 27 -62.19 -33.56 40.03
N LEU A 28 -62.45 -32.34 39.55
CA LEU A 28 -63.70 -31.64 39.65
C LEU A 28 -64.80 -32.40 38.86
N LYS A 29 -65.60 -33.15 39.60
CA LYS A 29 -66.67 -33.94 39.04
C LYS A 29 -67.87 -33.00 38.82
N LEU A 30 -68.18 -32.73 37.50
CA LEU A 30 -69.38 -32.00 37.13
C LEU A 30 -70.63 -32.71 37.75
N ARG A 31 -71.39 -32.01 38.57
CA ARG A 31 -72.62 -32.51 39.07
C ARG A 31 -73.60 -32.78 37.93
N ARG A 32 -73.91 -34.05 37.71
CA ARG A 32 -74.95 -34.43 36.75
C ARG A 32 -76.26 -33.97 37.24
N ARG A 33 -77.00 -33.20 36.40
CA ARG A 33 -78.38 -32.79 36.71
C ARG A 33 -79.25 -34.04 36.61
N GLN A 34 -79.94 -34.39 37.71
CA GLN A 34 -80.94 -35.46 37.69
C GLN A 34 -82.17 -34.91 36.93
N VAL A 35 -82.53 -35.59 35.84
CA VAL A 35 -83.76 -35.34 35.08
C VAL A 35 -84.62 -36.55 35.27
N GLU A 36 -85.83 -36.36 35.80
CA GLU A 36 -86.80 -37.42 35.94
C GLU A 36 -87.37 -37.75 34.53
N VAL A 37 -87.20 -39.00 34.08
CA VAL A 37 -87.58 -39.45 32.77
C VAL A 37 -88.69 -40.52 32.96
N PRO A 38 -89.85 -40.41 32.38
CA PRO A 38 -90.89 -41.45 32.41
C PRO A 38 -90.43 -42.68 31.63
N PHE A 39 -90.90 -43.92 32.04
CA PHE A 39 -90.56 -45.24 31.48
C PHE A 39 -89.11 -45.77 31.85
N VAL A 40 -88.85 -45.87 33.08
CA VAL A 40 -87.51 -46.32 33.62
C VAL A 40 -87.12 -47.73 33.15
N HIS A 41 -88.05 -48.63 32.81
CA HIS A 41 -87.79 -49.98 32.41
C HIS A 41 -87.10 -50.10 31.01
N LEU A 42 -87.46 -49.28 30.03
CA LEU A 42 -86.86 -49.21 28.71
C LEU A 42 -85.41 -48.62 28.76
N TRP A 43 -85.17 -47.71 29.65
CA TRP A 43 -83.83 -47.08 29.86
C TRP A 43 -82.89 -48.02 30.66
N GLN A 44 -83.44 -48.95 31.47
CA GLN A 44 -82.63 -49.93 32.19
C GLN A 44 -82.04 -50.97 31.27
N GLU A 45 -82.73 -51.41 30.21
CA GLU A 45 -82.29 -52.36 29.21
C GLU A 45 -81.17 -51.74 28.28
N VAL A 46 -81.30 -50.49 27.89
CA VAL A 46 -80.24 -49.74 27.15
C VAL A 46 -79.03 -49.44 28.06
N LEU A 47 -79.21 -49.28 29.33
CA LEU A 47 -78.11 -49.03 30.26
C LEU A 47 -77.37 -50.33 30.71
N ALA A 48 -78.00 -51.51 30.61
CA ALA A 48 -77.37 -52.80 30.93
C ALA A 48 -76.25 -53.15 29.90
N GLU A 49 -76.42 -52.73 28.63
CA GLU A 49 -75.43 -52.95 27.57
C GLU A 49 -74.15 -52.09 27.76
N LYS A 50 -74.15 -51.06 28.61
CA LYS A 50 -73.03 -50.14 28.84
C LYS A 50 -72.13 -50.45 30.03
N GLN A 51 -72.25 -51.60 30.69
CA GLN A 51 -71.41 -51.89 31.85
C GLN A 51 -69.98 -52.28 31.50
N THR A 52 -69.68 -52.68 30.25
CA THR A 52 -68.32 -53.01 29.76
C THR A 52 -67.44 -51.77 29.51
N THR A 53 -68.00 -50.56 29.55
CA THR A 53 -67.28 -49.35 29.17
C THR A 53 -66.69 -48.54 30.36
N ARG A 54 -66.93 -48.90 31.61
CA ARG A 54 -66.40 -48.14 32.76
C ARG A 54 -64.89 -48.16 32.87
N LEU A 55 -64.27 -49.30 32.65
CA LEU A 55 -62.82 -49.45 32.64
C LEU A 55 -62.17 -48.65 31.50
N PHE A 56 -62.74 -48.75 30.30
CA PHE A 56 -62.30 -47.99 29.10
C PHE A 56 -62.47 -46.48 29.30
N SER A 57 -63.53 -46.00 29.93
CA SER A 57 -63.75 -44.58 30.18
C SER A 57 -62.81 -44.03 31.27
N ALA A 58 -62.47 -44.82 32.26
CA ALA A 58 -61.48 -44.45 33.27
C ALA A 58 -60.07 -44.43 32.67
N LEU A 59 -59.74 -45.40 31.79
CA LEU A 59 -58.44 -45.43 31.08
C LEU A 59 -58.32 -44.24 30.12
N LYS A 60 -59.36 -43.89 29.38
CA LYS A 60 -59.35 -42.71 28.49
C LYS A 60 -59.17 -41.40 29.25
N ARG A 61 -59.78 -41.20 30.41
CA ARG A 61 -59.59 -40.03 31.28
C ARG A 61 -58.16 -39.97 31.84
N LEU A 62 -57.63 -41.11 32.25
CA LEU A 62 -56.25 -41.21 32.72
C LEU A 62 -55.28 -40.83 31.59
N LEU A 63 -55.52 -41.29 30.36
CA LEU A 63 -54.71 -41.02 29.21
C LEU A 63 -54.73 -39.52 28.85
N SER A 64 -55.94 -38.90 28.83
CA SER A 64 -56.11 -37.46 28.55
C SER A 64 -55.48 -36.61 29.66
N TRP A 65 -55.57 -37.00 30.93
CA TRP A 65 -54.90 -36.33 32.05
C TRP A 65 -53.37 -36.44 31.94
N LEU A 66 -52.83 -37.62 31.60
CA LEU A 66 -51.41 -37.80 31.37
C LEU A 66 -50.91 -36.98 30.18
N LEU A 67 -51.68 -36.91 29.08
CA LEU A 67 -51.35 -36.10 27.92
C LEU A 67 -51.32 -34.59 28.28
N ALA A 68 -52.32 -34.12 29.05
CA ALA A 68 -52.33 -32.73 29.53
C ALA A 68 -51.12 -32.40 30.43
N LEU A 69 -50.75 -33.33 31.31
CA LEU A 69 -49.52 -33.18 32.12
C LEU A 69 -48.27 -33.18 31.29
N ALA A 70 -48.20 -34.02 30.22
CA ALA A 70 -47.06 -34.03 29.33
C ALA A 70 -46.95 -32.72 28.53
N VAL A 71 -48.06 -32.13 28.09
CA VAL A 71 -48.12 -30.82 27.45
C VAL A 71 -47.61 -29.72 28.38
N VAL A 72 -48.11 -29.71 29.64
CA VAL A 72 -47.65 -28.75 30.66
C VAL A 72 -46.15 -28.92 30.93
N ALA A 73 -45.66 -30.14 31.02
CA ALA A 73 -44.25 -30.43 31.25
C ALA A 73 -43.40 -29.95 30.07
N ALA A 74 -43.84 -30.19 28.83
CA ALA A 74 -43.15 -29.76 27.61
C ALA A 74 -43.10 -28.23 27.51
N VAL A 75 -44.20 -27.53 27.83
CA VAL A 75 -44.23 -26.06 27.86
C VAL A 75 -43.33 -25.49 28.97
N ALA A 76 -43.40 -26.03 30.18
CA ALA A 76 -42.56 -25.59 31.28
C ALA A 76 -41.06 -25.81 30.98
N PHE A 77 -40.75 -26.93 30.33
CA PHE A 77 -39.39 -27.23 29.92
C PHE A 77 -38.91 -26.34 28.74
N ALA A 78 -39.80 -26.02 27.80
CA ALA A 78 -39.55 -25.09 26.72
C ALA A 78 -39.26 -23.65 27.21
N MET A 79 -39.97 -23.21 28.29
CA MET A 79 -39.71 -21.92 28.95
C MET A 79 -38.35 -21.85 29.62
N GLY A 80 -37.74 -22.98 29.93
CA GLY A 80 -36.39 -23.08 30.45
C GLY A 80 -35.30 -22.90 29.38
N ASP A 81 -35.63 -22.83 28.08
CA ASP A 81 -34.70 -22.75 26.96
C ASP A 81 -33.56 -23.79 27.11
N PRO A 82 -33.86 -25.09 27.02
CA PRO A 82 -32.87 -26.15 27.22
C PRO A 82 -31.83 -26.15 26.09
N ARG A 83 -30.53 -26.03 26.47
CA ARG A 83 -29.40 -26.09 25.54
C ARG A 83 -28.49 -27.27 25.84
N TYR A 84 -27.81 -27.82 24.80
CA TYR A 84 -26.78 -28.84 25.04
C TYR A 84 -25.55 -28.18 25.66
N ALA A 85 -25.09 -28.66 26.80
CA ALA A 85 -23.81 -28.27 27.40
C ALA A 85 -22.68 -28.71 26.45
N GLY A 86 -22.05 -27.75 25.76
CA GLY A 86 -20.97 -28.02 24.78
C GLY A 86 -20.73 -26.89 23.80
N ALA A 87 -21.67 -25.94 23.66
CA ALA A 87 -21.37 -24.65 23.04
C ALA A 87 -20.93 -23.69 24.16
N SER A 88 -19.64 -23.35 24.24
CA SER A 88 -19.21 -22.27 25.14
C SER A 88 -20.03 -21.03 24.81
N ASP A 89 -20.67 -20.44 25.83
CA ASP A 89 -21.53 -19.24 25.70
C ASP A 89 -20.73 -17.98 25.26
N GLU A 90 -19.42 -18.11 25.11
CA GLU A 90 -18.55 -17.04 24.65
C GLU A 90 -18.34 -17.15 23.14
N GLY A 91 -18.91 -16.18 22.40
CA GLY A 91 -18.71 -16.04 20.98
C GLY A 91 -17.23 -15.88 20.62
N GLN A 92 -16.84 -16.29 19.42
CA GLN A 92 -15.50 -16.12 18.88
C GLN A 92 -15.30 -14.68 18.41
N THR A 93 -14.15 -14.08 18.74
CA THR A 93 -13.75 -12.78 18.18
C THR A 93 -12.72 -13.00 17.09
N THR A 94 -13.07 -12.65 15.85
CA THR A 94 -12.23 -12.87 14.67
C THR A 94 -11.77 -11.54 14.09
N VAL A 95 -10.47 -11.40 13.87
CA VAL A 95 -9.88 -10.37 13.01
C VAL A 95 -9.55 -11.01 11.68
N VAL A 96 -10.05 -10.44 10.59
CA VAL A 96 -9.69 -10.84 9.23
C VAL A 96 -8.79 -9.75 8.64
N LEU A 97 -7.55 -10.11 8.32
CA LEU A 97 -6.63 -9.30 7.54
C LEU A 97 -6.70 -9.79 6.10
N ILE A 98 -7.26 -8.99 5.22
CA ILE A 98 -7.25 -9.26 3.78
C ILE A 98 -6.12 -8.48 3.13
N ASP A 99 -5.23 -9.22 2.50
CA ASP A 99 -4.12 -8.67 1.74
C ASP A 99 -4.64 -7.95 0.50
N ALA A 100 -4.21 -6.72 0.29
CA ALA A 100 -4.55 -5.90 -0.86
C ALA A 100 -3.28 -5.36 -1.55
N SER A 101 -2.12 -6.00 -1.30
CA SER A 101 -0.85 -5.69 -1.94
C SER A 101 -0.90 -5.87 -3.46
N ALA A 102 0.17 -5.48 -4.12
CA ALA A 102 0.26 -5.54 -5.57
C ALA A 102 0.15 -6.97 -6.09
N SER A 103 0.74 -7.97 -5.42
CA SER A 103 0.66 -9.38 -5.79
C SER A 103 -0.78 -9.93 -5.80
N MET A 104 -1.67 -9.36 -4.99
CA MET A 104 -3.10 -9.71 -4.97
C MET A 104 -3.88 -9.20 -6.19
N ARG A 105 -3.26 -8.39 -7.07
CA ARG A 105 -3.82 -8.04 -8.38
C ARG A 105 -3.58 -9.10 -9.45
N ALA A 106 -2.77 -10.12 -9.15
CA ALA A 106 -2.50 -11.21 -10.07
C ALA A 106 -3.81 -11.86 -10.56
N THR A 107 -3.76 -12.32 -11.82
CA THR A 107 -4.91 -12.88 -12.55
C THR A 107 -4.77 -14.36 -12.83
N ASP A 108 -3.87 -15.02 -12.09
CA ASP A 108 -3.74 -16.48 -12.06
C ASP A 108 -4.97 -17.19 -11.51
N VAL A 109 -5.79 -16.46 -10.74
CA VAL A 109 -7.14 -16.85 -10.31
C VAL A 109 -8.14 -15.82 -10.83
N GLU A 110 -9.20 -16.26 -11.51
CA GLU A 110 -10.20 -15.34 -12.08
C GLU A 110 -11.17 -14.77 -11.02
N PRO A 111 -11.52 -13.49 -11.10
CA PRO A 111 -11.03 -12.48 -12.02
C PRO A 111 -9.68 -11.89 -11.55
N SER A 112 -9.34 -11.97 -10.26
CA SER A 112 -8.06 -11.66 -9.62
C SER A 112 -7.99 -12.31 -8.24
N ARG A 113 -6.77 -12.41 -7.67
CA ARG A 113 -6.57 -12.92 -6.30
C ARG A 113 -7.35 -12.11 -5.27
N LEU A 114 -7.40 -10.78 -5.41
CA LEU A 114 -8.14 -9.91 -4.49
C LEU A 114 -9.64 -10.22 -4.48
N GLU A 115 -10.25 -10.44 -5.65
CA GLU A 115 -11.66 -10.81 -5.74
C GLU A 115 -11.91 -12.23 -5.22
N ALA A 116 -10.99 -13.16 -5.45
CA ALA A 116 -11.04 -14.49 -4.84
C ALA A 116 -10.94 -14.42 -3.31
N GLY A 117 -10.04 -13.55 -2.80
CA GLY A 117 -9.91 -13.26 -1.37
C GLY A 117 -11.17 -12.63 -0.78
N ARG A 118 -11.79 -11.68 -1.49
CA ARG A 118 -13.08 -11.08 -1.10
C ARG A 118 -14.18 -12.15 -0.95
N ALA A 119 -14.31 -13.03 -1.95
CA ALA A 119 -15.30 -14.12 -1.92
C ALA A 119 -15.06 -15.09 -0.76
N GLU A 120 -13.80 -15.30 -0.35
CA GLU A 120 -13.47 -16.12 0.81
C GLU A 120 -13.87 -15.46 2.12
N VAL A 121 -13.65 -14.15 2.25
CA VAL A 121 -14.10 -13.38 3.42
C VAL A 121 -15.62 -13.35 3.50
N GLU A 122 -16.35 -13.23 2.39
CA GLU A 122 -17.81 -13.33 2.37
C GLU A 122 -18.30 -14.67 2.91
N ARG A 123 -17.65 -15.79 2.52
CA ARG A 123 -17.97 -17.11 3.09
C ARG A 123 -17.71 -17.21 4.59
N LEU A 124 -16.66 -16.52 5.08
CA LEU A 124 -16.41 -16.45 6.53
C LEU A 124 -17.51 -15.64 7.25
N ILE A 125 -18.00 -14.56 6.64
CA ILE A 125 -19.10 -13.74 7.16
C ILE A 125 -20.40 -14.55 7.22
N GLU A 126 -20.72 -15.31 6.17
CA GLU A 126 -21.89 -16.20 6.12
C GLU A 126 -21.84 -17.32 7.18
N GLY A 127 -20.64 -17.73 7.57
CA GLY A 127 -20.38 -18.74 8.58
C GLY A 127 -20.41 -18.24 10.04
N LEU A 128 -20.65 -16.94 10.28
CA LEU A 128 -20.68 -16.36 11.64
C LEU A 128 -21.82 -16.92 12.48
N GLY A 129 -21.48 -17.31 13.69
CA GLY A 129 -22.45 -17.63 14.70
C GLY A 129 -23.10 -16.36 15.29
N PRO A 130 -24.24 -16.49 15.99
CA PRO A 130 -24.99 -15.33 16.48
C PRO A 130 -24.27 -14.55 17.59
N ASP A 131 -23.34 -15.17 18.30
CA ASP A 131 -22.56 -14.52 19.39
C ASP A 131 -21.14 -14.16 18.91
N ASP A 132 -20.77 -14.59 17.69
CA ASP A 132 -19.47 -14.29 17.08
C ASP A 132 -19.38 -12.82 16.65
N ARG A 133 -18.18 -12.29 16.71
CA ARG A 133 -17.88 -10.93 16.26
C ARG A 133 -16.68 -10.96 15.32
N MET A 134 -16.76 -10.15 14.29
CA MET A 134 -15.72 -10.06 13.27
C MET A 134 -15.39 -8.60 12.98
N ILE A 135 -14.15 -8.33 12.67
CA ILE A 135 -13.69 -7.11 12.04
C ILE A 135 -12.88 -7.49 10.81
N VAL A 136 -13.10 -6.80 9.70
CA VAL A 136 -12.33 -6.97 8.46
C VAL A 136 -11.47 -5.74 8.28
N ALA A 137 -10.18 -5.94 8.02
CA ALA A 137 -9.23 -4.88 7.70
C ALA A 137 -8.46 -5.21 6.43
N GLN A 138 -8.30 -4.21 5.57
CA GLN A 138 -7.41 -4.23 4.42
C GLN A 138 -5.97 -4.07 4.92
N MET A 139 -5.07 -4.94 4.45
CA MET A 139 -3.65 -4.91 4.75
C MET A 139 -2.88 -4.62 3.46
N ASP A 140 -2.20 -3.49 3.43
CA ASP A 140 -1.26 -3.06 2.39
C ASP A 140 -0.06 -2.40 3.08
N ALA A 141 0.57 -1.35 2.56
CA ALA A 141 1.60 -0.57 3.28
C ALA A 141 1.05 0.04 4.59
N SER A 142 -0.26 0.08 4.74
CA SER A 142 -0.99 0.46 5.94
C SER A 142 -1.92 -0.68 6.39
N THR A 143 -2.64 -0.48 7.51
CA THR A 143 -3.71 -1.41 7.89
C THR A 143 -4.95 -0.59 8.18
N VAL A 144 -5.95 -0.72 7.30
CA VAL A 144 -7.17 0.08 7.36
C VAL A 144 -8.37 -0.80 7.71
N PRO A 145 -9.04 -0.58 8.85
CA PRO A 145 -10.26 -1.31 9.14
C PRO A 145 -11.37 -0.92 8.15
N LEU A 146 -11.92 -1.90 7.46
CA LEU A 146 -13.05 -1.74 6.56
C LEU A 146 -14.38 -1.75 7.30
N THR A 147 -14.42 -2.43 8.45
CA THR A 147 -15.62 -2.58 9.28
C THR A 147 -15.33 -2.21 10.72
N SER A 148 -16.36 -2.00 11.52
CA SER A 148 -16.25 -2.06 12.99
C SER A 148 -16.31 -3.51 13.45
N LEU A 149 -15.92 -3.78 14.71
CA LEU A 149 -16.10 -5.10 15.32
C LEU A 149 -17.59 -5.36 15.56
N THR A 150 -18.20 -6.21 14.74
CA THR A 150 -19.65 -6.48 14.76
C THR A 150 -19.95 -7.94 14.48
N GLY A 151 -21.15 -8.40 14.85
CA GLY A 151 -21.70 -9.70 14.43
C GLY A 151 -22.76 -9.56 13.33
N ASP A 152 -22.98 -8.36 12.79
CA ASP A 152 -23.96 -8.11 11.74
C ASP A 152 -23.35 -8.39 10.35
N PRO A 153 -23.80 -9.45 9.65
CA PRO A 153 -23.25 -9.81 8.33
C PRO A 153 -23.44 -8.71 7.29
N MET A 154 -24.54 -7.92 7.36
CA MET A 154 -24.81 -6.86 6.39
C MET A 154 -23.77 -5.74 6.49
N LEU A 155 -23.45 -5.30 7.71
CA LEU A 155 -22.43 -4.27 7.95
C LEU A 155 -21.03 -4.75 7.57
N LEU A 156 -20.73 -6.04 7.77
CA LEU A 156 -19.46 -6.64 7.36
C LEU A 156 -19.33 -6.68 5.84
N SER A 157 -20.36 -7.11 5.11
CA SER A 157 -20.35 -7.16 3.64
C SER A 157 -20.32 -5.75 3.02
N GLU A 158 -21.04 -4.77 3.61
CA GLU A 158 -20.96 -3.37 3.18
C GLU A 158 -19.55 -2.78 3.35
N GLY A 159 -18.92 -3.11 4.48
CA GLY A 159 -17.52 -2.72 4.71
C GLY A 159 -16.56 -3.37 3.72
N LEU A 160 -16.71 -4.67 3.50
CA LEU A 160 -15.89 -5.44 2.56
C LEU A 160 -16.01 -4.93 1.11
N ALA A 161 -17.15 -4.37 0.70
CA ALA A 161 -17.34 -3.76 -0.62
C ALA A 161 -16.40 -2.55 -0.85
N ARG A 162 -15.82 -1.95 0.19
CA ARG A 162 -14.83 -0.86 0.10
C ARG A 162 -13.41 -1.35 -0.13
N LEU A 163 -13.17 -2.66 -0.12
CA LEU A 163 -11.88 -3.24 -0.44
C LEU A 163 -11.44 -2.79 -1.84
N ALA A 164 -10.23 -2.25 -1.94
CA ALA A 164 -9.69 -1.74 -3.19
C ALA A 164 -8.27 -2.29 -3.42
N PRO A 165 -7.92 -2.66 -4.67
CA PRO A 165 -6.57 -3.10 -4.99
C PRO A 165 -5.59 -1.94 -4.84
N THR A 166 -4.35 -2.26 -4.44
CA THR A 166 -3.24 -1.30 -4.36
C THR A 166 -2.03 -1.79 -5.16
N ASP A 167 -1.06 -0.91 -5.38
CA ASP A 167 0.23 -1.22 -6.00
C ASP A 167 1.35 -0.97 -4.98
N VAL A 168 1.19 -1.50 -3.77
CA VAL A 168 2.16 -1.40 -2.67
C VAL A 168 2.41 -2.76 -2.06
N ALA A 169 3.51 -2.92 -1.35
CA ALA A 169 3.78 -4.14 -0.59
C ALA A 169 2.97 -4.17 0.72
N ALA A 170 2.63 -5.38 1.18
CA ALA A 170 1.94 -5.55 2.45
C ALA A 170 2.89 -5.42 3.66
N ASP A 171 2.51 -4.63 4.67
CA ASP A 171 3.19 -4.56 5.97
C ASP A 171 2.52 -5.50 6.99
N LEU A 172 2.96 -6.75 6.99
CA LEU A 172 2.47 -7.76 7.94
C LEU A 172 2.64 -7.33 9.40
N SER A 173 3.73 -6.62 9.73
CA SER A 173 3.99 -6.16 11.10
C SER A 173 2.92 -5.19 11.60
N ARG A 174 2.42 -4.31 10.73
CA ARG A 174 1.30 -3.40 11.05
C ARG A 174 0.00 -4.16 11.21
N GLY A 175 -0.29 -5.07 10.27
CA GLY A 175 -1.47 -5.93 10.33
C GLY A 175 -1.55 -6.71 11.62
N LEU A 176 -0.46 -7.36 12.02
CA LEU A 176 -0.37 -8.13 13.26
C LEU A 176 -0.54 -7.26 14.51
N ARG A 177 0.09 -6.07 14.54
CA ARG A 177 -0.11 -5.12 15.67
C ARG A 177 -1.56 -4.71 15.82
N PHE A 178 -2.20 -4.34 14.71
CA PHE A 178 -3.62 -4.01 14.69
C PHE A 178 -4.46 -5.19 15.20
N ALA A 179 -4.23 -6.40 14.68
CA ALA A 179 -4.99 -7.58 15.08
C ALA A 179 -4.84 -7.89 16.57
N LEU A 180 -3.60 -7.84 17.10
CA LEU A 180 -3.33 -8.08 18.53
C LEU A 180 -4.00 -7.04 19.44
N ASP A 181 -4.02 -5.77 19.03
CA ASP A 181 -4.69 -4.72 19.81
C ASP A 181 -6.22 -4.92 19.86
N VAL A 182 -6.82 -5.35 18.74
CA VAL A 182 -8.26 -5.66 18.68
C VAL A 182 -8.60 -6.92 19.48
N LEU A 183 -7.75 -7.95 19.43
CA LEU A 183 -7.96 -9.25 20.06
C LEU A 183 -7.61 -9.28 21.56
N ARG A 184 -6.96 -8.24 22.07
CA ARG A 184 -6.55 -8.17 23.48
C ARG A 184 -7.75 -8.37 24.40
N ASP A 185 -7.63 -9.29 25.35
CA ASP A 185 -8.65 -9.62 26.36
C ASP A 185 -10.03 -10.02 25.76
N ARG A 186 -10.05 -10.49 24.51
CA ARG A 186 -11.27 -10.98 23.87
C ARG A 186 -11.45 -12.48 24.04
N PRO A 187 -12.70 -12.94 24.10
CA PRO A 187 -12.99 -14.37 24.19
C PRO A 187 -12.61 -15.05 22.86
N ARG A 188 -11.96 -16.22 22.96
CA ARG A 188 -11.60 -17.08 21.82
C ARG A 188 -11.01 -16.28 20.63
N PRO A 189 -9.86 -15.60 20.85
CA PRO A 189 -9.28 -14.72 19.84
C PRO A 189 -8.79 -15.52 18.62
N ARG A 190 -9.21 -15.10 17.43
CA ARG A 190 -8.84 -15.71 16.15
C ARG A 190 -8.37 -14.66 15.17
N LEU A 191 -7.25 -14.94 14.53
CA LEU A 191 -6.71 -14.15 13.40
C LEU A 191 -6.78 -14.97 12.13
N VAL A 192 -7.45 -14.43 11.12
CA VAL A 192 -7.51 -15.01 9.78
C VAL A 192 -6.74 -14.07 8.82
N ILE A 193 -5.76 -14.60 8.13
CA ILE A 193 -5.03 -13.90 7.07
C ILE A 193 -5.46 -14.48 5.73
N VAL A 194 -5.88 -13.61 4.80
CA VAL A 194 -6.27 -13.97 3.44
C VAL A 194 -5.25 -13.34 2.50
N SER A 195 -4.35 -14.13 1.93
CA SER A 195 -3.18 -13.68 1.17
C SER A 195 -2.60 -14.83 0.34
N ASP A 196 -1.75 -14.52 -0.63
CA ASP A 196 -0.91 -15.49 -1.33
C ASP A 196 0.25 -16.02 -0.46
N GLY A 197 0.50 -15.39 0.69
CA GLY A 197 1.51 -15.80 1.64
C GLY A 197 2.91 -15.25 1.34
N VAL A 198 3.09 -14.47 0.28
CA VAL A 198 4.35 -13.76 0.00
C VAL A 198 4.39 -12.50 0.86
N LEU A 199 4.58 -12.70 2.15
CA LEU A 199 4.57 -11.65 3.17
C LEU A 199 5.92 -11.61 3.88
N GLY A 200 6.34 -10.43 4.31
CA GLY A 200 7.55 -10.27 5.13
C GLY A 200 7.45 -10.99 6.48
N GLU A 201 8.58 -11.13 7.18
CA GLU A 201 8.69 -11.89 8.43
C GLU A 201 7.83 -11.39 9.62
N GLY A 202 7.17 -10.24 9.52
CA GLY A 202 6.33 -9.66 10.57
C GLY A 202 7.05 -9.24 11.85
N GLY A 203 8.36 -9.47 11.97
CA GLY A 203 9.25 -9.01 13.03
C GLY A 203 8.78 -9.33 14.47
N ASP A 204 8.88 -8.35 15.37
CA ASP A 204 8.46 -8.50 16.79
C ASP A 204 6.96 -8.74 16.95
N ALA A 205 6.13 -8.25 16.00
CA ALA A 205 4.69 -8.46 16.05
C ALA A 205 4.33 -9.93 15.82
N ALA A 206 5.07 -10.63 14.95
CA ALA A 206 4.89 -12.05 14.70
C ALA A 206 5.17 -12.88 15.96
N ARG A 207 6.27 -12.58 16.69
CA ARG A 207 6.57 -13.26 17.96
C ARG A 207 5.48 -13.04 19.00
N ARG A 208 4.98 -11.81 19.15
CA ARG A 208 3.90 -11.49 20.08
C ARG A 208 2.59 -12.20 19.72
N ALA A 209 2.28 -12.36 18.44
CA ALA A 209 1.11 -13.08 18.00
C ALA A 209 1.19 -14.57 18.39
N ALA A 210 2.37 -15.19 18.21
CA ALA A 210 2.64 -16.56 18.63
C ALA A 210 2.52 -16.73 20.15
N GLU A 211 3.01 -15.78 20.95
CA GLU A 211 2.97 -15.82 22.42
C GLU A 211 1.57 -15.53 23.00
N ALA A 212 0.74 -14.77 22.29
CA ALA A 212 -0.58 -14.36 22.76
C ALA A 212 -1.64 -15.48 22.74
N GLY A 213 -1.33 -16.66 22.21
CA GLY A 213 -2.26 -17.78 22.13
C GLY A 213 -3.46 -17.52 21.22
N VAL A 214 -3.31 -16.65 20.23
CA VAL A 214 -4.32 -16.37 19.21
C VAL A 214 -4.36 -17.52 18.22
N GLU A 215 -5.56 -18.02 17.92
CA GLU A 215 -5.73 -19.01 16.85
C GLU A 215 -5.39 -18.38 15.50
N LEU A 216 -4.26 -18.81 14.90
CA LEU A 216 -3.80 -18.29 13.62
C LEU A 216 -4.27 -19.20 12.49
N THR A 217 -4.98 -18.61 11.54
CA THR A 217 -5.43 -19.32 10.34
C THR A 217 -5.07 -18.53 9.09
N TRP A 218 -4.71 -19.23 8.02
CA TRP A 218 -4.37 -18.63 6.74
C TRP A 218 -5.18 -19.25 5.61
N LYS A 219 -5.78 -18.37 4.81
CA LYS A 219 -6.42 -18.76 3.57
C LYS A 219 -5.49 -18.41 2.42
N LYS A 220 -4.87 -19.42 1.85
CA LYS A 220 -4.04 -19.31 0.66
C LYS A 220 -4.89 -18.90 -0.53
N ILE A 221 -4.45 -17.87 -1.24
CA ILE A 221 -5.01 -17.40 -2.50
C ILE A 221 -3.90 -17.46 -3.57
N GLY A 222 -4.24 -17.85 -4.79
CA GLY A 222 -3.31 -17.93 -5.92
C GLY A 222 -2.99 -19.37 -6.31
N GLU A 223 -2.68 -19.55 -7.59
CA GLU A 223 -2.31 -20.83 -8.22
C GLU A 223 -0.90 -20.76 -8.82
N GLY A 224 -0.37 -19.55 -9.05
CA GLY A 224 0.90 -19.30 -9.74
C GLY A 224 0.76 -19.18 -11.25
N GLY A 225 1.81 -18.67 -11.89
CA GLY A 225 1.82 -18.50 -13.34
C GLY A 225 3.06 -17.76 -13.84
N PRO A 226 3.24 -17.67 -15.17
CA PRO A 226 4.37 -16.96 -15.74
C PRO A 226 4.29 -15.47 -15.42
N ASN A 227 5.40 -14.90 -14.99
CA ASN A 227 5.55 -13.48 -14.72
C ASN A 227 6.94 -13.00 -15.08
N VAL A 228 7.05 -11.80 -15.67
CA VAL A 228 8.29 -11.05 -15.81
C VAL A 228 8.05 -9.61 -15.40
N ALA A 229 8.68 -9.18 -14.35
CA ALA A 229 8.48 -7.88 -13.75
C ALA A 229 9.48 -6.83 -14.20
N ILE A 230 9.07 -5.56 -14.28
CA ILE A 230 9.97 -4.42 -14.32
C ILE A 230 10.28 -4.01 -12.87
N THR A 231 11.48 -4.34 -12.39
CA THR A 231 11.89 -4.10 -10.99
C THR A 231 12.68 -2.82 -10.78
N ALA A 232 13.21 -2.21 -11.87
CA ALA A 232 13.81 -0.89 -11.81
C ALA A 232 13.62 -0.15 -13.14
N PHE A 233 13.28 1.13 -13.04
CA PHE A 233 13.16 2.03 -14.18
C PHE A 233 13.70 3.41 -13.79
N SER A 234 14.82 3.80 -14.39
CA SER A 234 15.45 5.08 -14.12
C SER A 234 15.92 5.77 -15.39
N VAL A 235 15.87 7.09 -15.38
CA VAL A 235 16.18 7.93 -16.53
C VAL A 235 17.22 8.97 -16.14
N ARG A 236 18.23 9.13 -16.98
CA ARG A 236 19.27 10.11 -16.81
C ARG A 236 19.54 10.83 -18.14
N ARG A 237 19.62 12.14 -18.11
CA ARG A 237 20.01 12.94 -19.28
C ARG A 237 21.52 12.93 -19.51
N TYR A 238 21.92 13.02 -20.76
CA TYR A 238 23.34 13.23 -21.08
C TYR A 238 23.74 14.67 -20.75
N PRO A 239 24.90 14.87 -20.11
CA PRO A 239 25.33 16.21 -19.71
C PRO A 239 25.56 17.17 -20.88
N LEU A 240 26.11 16.68 -21.99
CA LEU A 240 26.43 17.50 -23.19
C LEU A 240 25.29 17.60 -24.19
N ASP A 241 24.38 16.64 -24.20
CA ASP A 241 23.26 16.63 -25.13
C ASP A 241 21.97 16.35 -24.33
N LYS A 242 21.44 17.40 -23.74
CA LYS A 242 20.23 17.33 -22.92
C LYS A 242 18.96 16.95 -23.70
N SER A 243 19.06 16.87 -25.03
CA SER A 243 17.98 16.34 -25.88
C SER A 243 17.89 14.81 -25.81
N ARG A 244 18.93 14.13 -25.30
CA ARG A 244 19.04 12.69 -25.21
C ARG A 244 19.08 12.22 -23.76
N SER A 245 18.51 11.05 -23.56
CA SER A 245 18.49 10.39 -22.26
C SER A 245 19.05 8.98 -22.35
N GLN A 246 19.64 8.51 -21.28
CA GLN A 246 19.93 7.10 -21.05
C GLN A 246 18.86 6.55 -20.10
N VAL A 247 18.27 5.43 -20.47
CA VAL A 247 17.23 4.77 -19.68
C VAL A 247 17.74 3.41 -19.24
N LEU A 248 17.62 3.12 -17.96
CA LEU A 248 17.86 1.80 -17.36
C LEU A 248 16.53 1.13 -17.08
N VAL A 249 16.37 -0.08 -17.58
CA VAL A 249 15.27 -0.99 -17.22
C VAL A 249 15.87 -2.26 -16.66
N GLU A 250 15.45 -2.68 -15.47
CA GLU A 250 15.77 -3.99 -14.91
C GLU A 250 14.52 -4.87 -15.01
N LEU A 251 14.68 -6.03 -15.66
CA LEU A 251 13.67 -7.07 -15.78
C LEU A 251 14.02 -8.22 -14.86
N TRP A 252 13.04 -8.80 -14.21
CA TRP A 252 13.21 -10.00 -13.39
C TRP A 252 12.18 -11.06 -13.76
N ASN A 253 12.65 -12.25 -14.05
CA ASN A 253 11.83 -13.44 -14.19
C ASN A 253 11.95 -14.28 -12.91
N PRO A 254 10.97 -14.24 -11.98
CA PRO A 254 11.02 -15.04 -10.75
C PRO A 254 10.74 -16.52 -10.98
N GLY A 255 10.20 -16.91 -12.15
CA GLY A 255 9.89 -18.29 -12.51
C GLY A 255 11.13 -19.12 -12.87
N GLU A 256 10.94 -20.41 -13.07
CA GLU A 256 12.02 -21.35 -13.44
C GLU A 256 12.24 -21.45 -14.95
N GLU A 257 11.24 -21.11 -15.76
CA GLU A 257 11.30 -21.21 -17.23
C GLU A 257 11.71 -19.90 -17.87
N ASP A 258 12.46 -19.99 -19.00
CA ASP A 258 12.83 -18.82 -19.79
C ASP A 258 11.59 -18.17 -20.39
N GLN A 259 11.47 -16.84 -20.27
CA GLN A 259 10.34 -16.08 -20.81
C GLN A 259 10.80 -15.11 -21.90
N GLY A 260 10.15 -15.19 -23.07
CA GLY A 260 10.27 -14.19 -24.12
C GLY A 260 9.35 -13.01 -23.86
N VAL A 261 9.89 -11.81 -23.87
CA VAL A 261 9.13 -10.57 -23.62
C VAL A 261 9.35 -9.54 -24.72
N GLU A 262 8.36 -8.71 -24.95
CA GLU A 262 8.45 -7.49 -25.73
C GLU A 262 8.42 -6.29 -24.78
N LEU A 263 9.55 -5.58 -24.69
CA LEU A 263 9.70 -4.37 -23.89
C LEU A 263 9.56 -3.15 -24.79
N SER A 264 8.51 -2.37 -24.58
CA SER A 264 8.21 -1.13 -25.26
C SER A 264 8.56 0.07 -24.38
N LEU A 265 9.28 1.04 -24.93
CA LEU A 265 9.52 2.34 -24.31
C LEU A 265 8.66 3.39 -25.00
N LEU A 266 7.84 4.11 -24.23
CA LEU A 266 6.96 5.17 -24.69
C LEU A 266 7.43 6.52 -24.12
N GLY A 267 7.45 7.56 -24.96
CA GLY A 267 7.70 8.93 -24.54
C GLY A 267 6.46 9.79 -24.77
N ASP A 268 6.00 10.50 -23.74
CA ASP A 268 4.78 11.31 -23.78
C ASP A 268 3.56 10.58 -24.39
N GLY A 269 3.51 9.23 -24.19
CA GLY A 269 2.46 8.35 -24.67
C GLY A 269 2.71 7.73 -26.05
N GLU A 270 3.74 8.14 -26.79
CA GLU A 270 4.08 7.62 -28.13
C GLU A 270 5.23 6.61 -28.07
N PRO A 271 5.20 5.53 -28.85
CA PRO A 271 6.28 4.53 -28.87
C PRO A 271 7.59 5.14 -29.39
N ILE A 272 8.68 4.94 -28.64
CA ILE A 272 10.04 5.36 -29.01
C ILE A 272 10.87 4.17 -29.47
N ASP A 273 10.83 3.07 -28.72
CA ASP A 273 11.62 1.87 -28.99
C ASP A 273 10.87 0.61 -28.55
N VAL A 274 11.12 -0.50 -29.24
CA VAL A 274 10.54 -1.81 -28.93
C VAL A 274 11.61 -2.88 -29.07
N GLN A 275 11.87 -3.63 -28.00
CA GLN A 275 12.87 -4.70 -27.99
C GLN A 275 12.25 -6.03 -27.59
N ARG A 276 12.61 -7.09 -28.32
CA ARG A 276 12.30 -8.46 -27.94
C ARG A 276 13.48 -9.06 -27.19
N ILE A 277 13.21 -9.55 -26.00
CA ILE A 277 14.22 -9.99 -25.03
C ILE A 277 13.79 -11.36 -24.51
N VAL A 278 14.76 -12.24 -24.25
CA VAL A 278 14.53 -13.45 -23.48
C VAL A 278 15.16 -13.26 -22.12
N VAL A 279 14.38 -13.49 -21.05
CA VAL A 279 14.83 -13.43 -19.66
C VAL A 279 14.81 -14.85 -19.12
N ALA A 280 15.98 -15.38 -18.77
CA ALA A 280 16.10 -16.73 -18.26
C ALA A 280 15.42 -16.90 -16.90
N GLY A 281 15.03 -18.13 -16.57
CA GLY A 281 14.43 -18.43 -15.27
C GLY A 281 15.33 -18.00 -14.11
N GLY A 282 14.80 -17.25 -13.14
CA GLY A 282 15.52 -16.68 -12.00
C GLY A 282 16.40 -15.47 -12.33
N GLU A 283 16.53 -15.05 -13.59
CA GLU A 283 17.44 -14.00 -14.01
C GLU A 283 16.91 -12.58 -13.69
N ARG A 284 17.84 -11.70 -13.25
CA ARG A 284 17.66 -10.24 -13.25
C ARG A 284 18.49 -9.63 -14.38
N LEU A 285 17.83 -9.13 -15.39
CA LEU A 285 18.43 -8.64 -16.61
C LEU A 285 18.34 -7.12 -16.69
N ARG A 286 19.49 -6.43 -16.80
CA ARG A 286 19.56 -4.98 -16.99
C ARG A 286 19.69 -4.63 -18.46
N ARG A 287 18.86 -3.72 -18.93
CA ARG A 287 18.89 -3.16 -20.27
C ARG A 287 19.09 -1.66 -20.21
N PHE A 288 19.97 -1.18 -21.07
CA PHE A 288 20.22 0.24 -21.25
C PHE A 288 19.75 0.65 -22.64
N PHE A 289 18.88 1.64 -22.67
CA PHE A 289 18.53 2.33 -23.90
C PHE A 289 19.36 3.59 -23.94
N GLU A 290 20.25 3.65 -24.93
CA GLU A 290 21.13 4.80 -25.15
C GLU A 290 20.54 5.75 -26.17
N ASN A 291 20.82 7.05 -26.01
CA ASN A 291 20.39 8.09 -26.95
C ASN A 291 18.85 8.17 -27.14
N VAL A 292 18.09 7.88 -26.10
CA VAL A 292 16.64 8.01 -26.15
C VAL A 292 16.27 9.47 -26.36
N SER A 293 15.54 9.74 -27.44
CA SER A 293 14.96 11.03 -27.80
C SER A 293 13.48 10.83 -28.16
N GLY A 294 12.69 11.91 -28.19
CA GLY A 294 11.27 11.81 -28.52
C GLY A 294 10.36 11.79 -27.29
N ALA A 295 10.90 12.14 -26.11
CA ALA A 295 10.11 12.42 -24.92
C ALA A 295 10.56 13.73 -24.30
N ASP A 296 9.61 14.57 -23.92
CA ASP A 296 9.88 15.86 -23.27
C ASP A 296 9.63 15.82 -21.76
N ARG A 297 8.58 15.15 -21.30
CA ARG A 297 8.13 15.16 -19.90
C ARG A 297 8.08 13.80 -19.23
N THR A 298 7.61 12.77 -19.94
CA THR A 298 7.30 11.46 -19.35
C THR A 298 7.84 10.31 -20.17
N LEU A 299 8.26 9.26 -19.48
CA LEU A 299 8.61 7.97 -20.07
C LEU A 299 7.84 6.85 -19.38
N GLU A 300 7.36 5.90 -20.16
CA GLU A 300 6.72 4.67 -19.69
C GLU A 300 7.46 3.46 -20.30
N ALA A 301 7.86 2.51 -19.48
CA ALA A 301 8.26 1.19 -19.94
C ALA A 301 7.05 0.26 -19.83
N ARG A 302 6.80 -0.52 -20.87
CA ARG A 302 5.70 -1.49 -20.92
C ARG A 302 6.20 -2.84 -21.36
N LEU A 303 5.83 -3.87 -20.61
CA LEU A 303 6.19 -5.26 -20.86
C LEU A 303 4.98 -6.05 -21.34
N THR A 304 5.20 -7.01 -22.25
CA THR A 304 4.22 -8.02 -22.64
C THR A 304 4.92 -9.32 -22.96
N LEU A 305 4.32 -10.48 -22.67
CA LEU A 305 4.87 -11.77 -23.06
C LEU A 305 4.83 -11.94 -24.59
N ALA A 306 5.94 -12.40 -25.19
CA ALA A 306 6.12 -12.45 -26.64
C ALA A 306 5.28 -13.53 -27.35
N ASP A 307 4.84 -14.54 -26.62
CA ASP A 307 3.98 -15.62 -27.12
C ASP A 307 2.49 -15.25 -27.15
N GLY A 308 2.14 -14.05 -26.64
CA GLY A 308 0.78 -13.56 -26.54
C GLY A 308 -0.01 -14.16 -25.37
N THR A 309 0.61 -14.93 -24.50
CA THR A 309 0.00 -15.31 -23.22
C THR A 309 -0.14 -14.08 -22.32
N ARG A 310 -1.06 -14.14 -21.39
CA ARG A 310 -1.26 -13.07 -20.43
C ARG A 310 -0.26 -13.25 -19.29
N ASP A 311 0.45 -12.18 -18.98
CA ASP A 311 1.22 -12.11 -17.76
C ASP A 311 0.32 -12.24 -16.53
N ALA A 312 0.77 -13.00 -15.54
CA ALA A 312 -0.03 -13.26 -14.35
C ALA A 312 -0.16 -12.03 -13.45
N GLN A 313 0.83 -11.09 -13.47
CA GLN A 313 0.87 -9.92 -12.59
C GLN A 313 0.90 -8.58 -13.37
N PRO A 314 -0.24 -8.08 -13.85
CA PRO A 314 -0.29 -6.84 -14.66
C PRO A 314 0.18 -5.57 -13.94
N ALA A 315 0.42 -5.61 -12.63
CA ALA A 315 0.84 -4.45 -11.84
C ALA A 315 2.31 -4.07 -12.09
N ASP A 316 3.17 -5.04 -12.38
CA ASP A 316 4.60 -4.88 -12.60
C ASP A 316 5.01 -4.89 -14.08
N ASP A 317 4.04 -5.01 -14.98
CA ASP A 317 4.21 -4.87 -16.43
C ASP A 317 4.54 -3.44 -16.89
N ARG A 318 4.42 -2.45 -16.03
CA ARG A 318 4.59 -1.04 -16.35
C ARG A 318 5.42 -0.32 -15.32
N ALA A 319 6.30 0.54 -15.83
CA ALA A 319 7.05 1.46 -15.00
C ALA A 319 7.06 2.87 -15.62
N TYR A 320 7.11 3.87 -14.77
CA TYR A 320 6.91 5.26 -15.13
C TYR A 320 8.09 6.11 -14.67
N ALA A 321 8.49 7.08 -15.47
CA ALA A 321 9.53 8.02 -15.10
C ALA A 321 9.19 9.42 -15.62
N ARG A 322 9.54 10.41 -14.83
CA ARG A 322 9.54 11.81 -15.25
C ARG A 322 10.89 12.15 -15.85
N LEU A 323 10.92 12.94 -16.89
CA LEU A 323 12.12 13.58 -17.40
C LEU A 323 12.34 14.92 -16.69
N PRO A 324 13.59 15.29 -16.32
CA PRO A 324 13.86 16.60 -15.75
C PRO A 324 13.42 17.70 -16.73
N GLU A 325 12.78 18.74 -16.23
CA GLU A 325 12.43 19.90 -17.07
C GLU A 325 13.66 20.55 -17.66
N ARG A 326 13.53 21.01 -18.90
CA ARG A 326 14.57 21.78 -19.57
C ARG A 326 14.40 23.26 -19.23
N ARG A 327 14.92 23.69 -18.07
CA ARG A 327 14.96 25.11 -17.74
C ARG A 327 16.09 25.78 -18.51
N ARG A 328 15.78 26.87 -19.23
CA ARG A 328 16.81 27.73 -19.80
C ARG A 328 17.49 28.51 -18.69
N ALA A 329 18.82 28.40 -18.61
CA ALA A 329 19.62 29.16 -17.68
C ALA A 329 20.06 30.47 -18.32
N ARG A 330 19.81 31.61 -17.65
CA ARG A 330 20.35 32.90 -18.08
C ARG A 330 21.73 33.10 -17.48
N VAL A 331 22.73 33.14 -18.35
CA VAL A 331 24.15 33.23 -17.98
C VAL A 331 24.72 34.55 -18.45
N GLN A 332 25.33 35.32 -17.52
CA GLN A 332 26.13 36.50 -17.87
C GLN A 332 27.60 36.07 -17.90
N ALA A 333 28.28 36.27 -19.01
CA ALA A 333 29.71 36.05 -19.14
C ALA A 333 30.45 37.40 -19.21
N VAL A 334 31.25 37.69 -18.21
CA VAL A 334 32.04 38.93 -18.08
C VAL A 334 33.46 38.59 -18.54
N THR A 335 33.83 39.01 -19.76
CA THR A 335 35.12 38.67 -20.36
C THR A 335 35.66 39.82 -21.20
N ALA A 336 36.96 39.96 -21.29
CA ALA A 336 37.64 40.84 -22.24
C ALA A 336 37.82 40.19 -23.63
N GLY A 337 37.24 38.98 -23.83
CA GLY A 337 37.31 38.17 -25.03
C GLY A 337 38.01 36.83 -24.78
N ASN A 338 37.21 35.75 -24.73
CA ASN A 338 37.72 34.39 -24.56
C ASN A 338 36.95 33.43 -25.48
N LEU A 339 37.53 33.17 -26.63
CA LEU A 339 36.92 32.32 -27.66
C LEU A 339 36.59 30.91 -27.13
N TYR A 340 37.40 30.37 -26.22
CA TYR A 340 37.18 29.02 -25.66
C TYR A 340 35.96 29.01 -24.71
N LEU A 341 35.74 30.12 -23.97
CA LEU A 341 34.57 30.28 -23.12
C LEU A 341 33.31 30.40 -23.98
N SER A 342 33.32 31.34 -24.96
CA SER A 342 32.17 31.54 -25.86
C SER A 342 31.80 30.28 -26.62
N ALA A 343 32.83 29.56 -27.16
CA ALA A 343 32.60 28.29 -27.86
C ALA A 343 32.02 27.20 -26.98
N ALA A 344 32.43 27.09 -25.69
CA ALA A 344 31.90 26.11 -24.78
C ALA A 344 30.44 26.40 -24.38
N LEU A 345 30.10 27.69 -24.16
CA LEU A 345 28.76 28.12 -23.85
C LEU A 345 27.76 27.92 -25.00
N LEU A 346 28.20 28.01 -26.25
CA LEU A 346 27.38 27.74 -27.44
C LEU A 346 27.00 26.27 -27.63
N LEU A 347 27.64 25.34 -26.94
CA LEU A 347 27.35 23.91 -27.05
C LEU A 347 26.02 23.51 -26.41
N ASP A 348 25.50 24.32 -25.49
CA ASP A 348 24.21 24.06 -24.84
C ASP A 348 23.15 25.07 -25.33
N GLU A 349 22.19 24.62 -26.11
CA GLU A 349 21.08 25.42 -26.65
C GLU A 349 20.09 25.94 -25.58
N TYR A 350 20.20 25.42 -24.34
CA TYR A 350 19.37 25.83 -23.20
C TYR A 350 20.03 26.93 -22.35
N LEU A 351 21.17 27.47 -22.77
CA LEU A 351 21.78 28.65 -22.18
C LEU A 351 21.35 29.91 -22.94
N ASP A 352 20.81 30.88 -22.22
CA ASP A 352 20.60 32.25 -22.71
C ASP A 352 21.80 33.10 -22.24
N VAL A 353 22.80 33.23 -23.10
CA VAL A 353 24.10 33.81 -22.73
C VAL A 353 24.18 35.27 -23.18
N VAL A 354 24.51 36.14 -22.22
CA VAL A 354 24.82 37.55 -22.46
C VAL A 354 26.31 37.79 -22.15
N GLU A 355 27.11 38.03 -23.16
CA GLU A 355 28.51 38.39 -22.99
C GLU A 355 28.67 39.90 -22.85
N VAL A 356 29.42 40.35 -21.84
CA VAL A 356 29.72 41.76 -21.59
C VAL A 356 31.19 41.97 -21.25
N SER A 357 31.70 43.16 -21.53
CA SER A 357 33.05 43.54 -21.08
C SER A 357 33.06 43.85 -19.58
N PRO A 358 34.20 43.74 -18.90
CA PRO A 358 34.31 44.16 -17.49
C PRO A 358 33.89 45.60 -17.23
N ALA A 359 33.97 46.49 -18.24
CA ALA A 359 33.56 47.89 -18.13
C ALA A 359 32.05 48.08 -18.21
N ASP A 360 31.35 47.13 -18.80
CA ASP A 360 29.88 47.19 -19.00
C ASP A 360 29.13 46.30 -17.98
N TYR A 361 29.82 45.74 -17.00
CA TYR A 361 29.23 44.92 -15.92
C TYR A 361 28.57 45.80 -14.86
N PRO A 362 27.39 45.43 -14.32
CA PRO A 362 26.53 44.31 -14.72
C PRO A 362 25.64 44.62 -15.92
N ALA A 363 25.33 43.61 -16.73
CA ALA A 363 24.32 43.76 -17.77
C ALA A 363 22.92 43.92 -17.18
N GLU A 364 22.01 44.48 -17.98
CA GLU A 364 20.59 44.63 -17.57
C GLU A 364 19.88 43.29 -17.54
N GLY A 365 19.13 43.03 -16.48
CA GLY A 365 18.30 41.84 -16.33
C GLY A 365 18.68 40.98 -15.11
N ARG A 366 17.96 39.87 -14.95
CA ARG A 366 18.26 38.86 -13.91
C ARG A 366 18.98 37.70 -14.56
N PHE A 367 20.03 37.22 -13.92
CA PHE A 367 20.83 36.09 -14.36
C PHE A 367 20.81 35.03 -13.27
N ASP A 368 20.87 33.76 -13.69
CA ASP A 368 21.00 32.61 -12.79
C ASP A 368 22.46 32.42 -12.37
N VAL A 369 23.39 32.63 -13.33
CA VAL A 369 24.83 32.44 -13.14
C VAL A 369 25.61 33.57 -13.80
N THR A 370 26.64 34.06 -13.11
CA THR A 370 27.63 35.00 -13.68
C THR A 370 28.99 34.34 -13.77
N ILE A 371 29.63 34.40 -14.93
CA ILE A 371 30.98 33.87 -15.18
C ILE A 371 31.93 35.04 -15.30
N PHE A 372 32.99 35.07 -14.48
CA PHE A 372 34.04 36.07 -14.51
C PHE A 372 35.33 35.47 -15.08
N ASP A 373 35.81 35.99 -16.20
CA ASP A 373 37.01 35.51 -16.90
C ASP A 373 38.18 36.45 -16.66
N GLY A 374 39.09 36.04 -15.80
CA GLY A 374 40.33 36.78 -15.47
C GLY A 374 40.09 38.12 -14.77
N TRP A 375 38.93 38.33 -14.25
CA TRP A 375 38.51 39.57 -13.58
C TRP A 375 37.61 39.31 -12.37
N VAL A 376 37.65 40.19 -11.38
CA VAL A 376 36.88 40.11 -10.16
C VAL A 376 36.08 41.40 -9.99
N PRO A 377 34.77 41.37 -9.75
CA PRO A 377 33.94 42.56 -9.56
C PRO A 377 34.31 43.27 -8.26
N PRO A 378 34.10 44.62 -8.19
CA PRO A 378 34.36 45.39 -6.98
C PRO A 378 33.49 45.01 -5.77
N SER A 379 32.31 44.45 -6.04
CA SER A 379 31.42 43.88 -5.03
C SER A 379 30.98 42.49 -5.44
N PRO A 380 30.76 41.56 -4.48
CA PRO A 380 30.27 40.23 -4.78
C PRO A 380 28.97 40.28 -5.61
N PRO A 381 28.81 39.41 -6.63
CA PRO A 381 27.60 39.34 -7.44
C PRO A 381 26.41 38.82 -6.61
N ASP A 382 25.20 39.27 -7.00
CA ASP A 382 23.93 38.79 -6.45
C ASP A 382 23.37 37.60 -7.25
N THR A 383 24.30 36.69 -7.65
CA THR A 383 24.03 35.50 -8.44
C THR A 383 25.04 34.40 -8.05
N HIS A 384 24.76 33.15 -8.42
CA HIS A 384 25.82 32.13 -8.41
C HIS A 384 26.94 32.54 -9.36
N ALA A 385 28.21 32.20 -9.03
CA ALA A 385 29.34 32.69 -9.81
C ALA A 385 30.35 31.60 -10.16
N ILE A 386 30.86 31.66 -11.40
CA ILE A 386 32.02 30.90 -11.86
C ILE A 386 33.17 31.88 -12.04
N TYR A 387 34.28 31.65 -11.37
CA TYR A 387 35.49 32.44 -11.52
C TYR A 387 36.55 31.65 -12.29
N LEU A 388 36.98 32.17 -13.41
CA LEU A 388 38.10 31.64 -14.19
C LEU A 388 39.31 32.54 -13.91
N HIS A 389 40.32 32.02 -13.23
CA HIS A 389 41.54 32.76 -12.84
C HIS A 389 41.22 34.09 -12.12
N PRO A 390 40.61 34.07 -10.92
CA PRO A 390 40.17 35.27 -10.21
C PRO A 390 41.35 36.06 -9.64
N VAL A 391 41.85 37.04 -10.39
CA VAL A 391 42.89 37.97 -9.95
C VAL A 391 42.23 39.31 -9.59
N PRO A 392 42.07 39.63 -8.30
CA PRO A 392 41.46 40.92 -7.90
C PRO A 392 42.39 42.09 -8.26
N ALA A 393 41.77 43.22 -8.67
CA ALA A 393 42.49 44.45 -8.82
C ALA A 393 42.93 45.03 -7.44
N GLU A 394 43.89 45.98 -7.44
CA GLU A 394 44.35 46.61 -6.20
C GLU A 394 43.16 47.27 -5.43
N GLY A 395 42.99 46.86 -4.16
CA GLY A 395 41.89 47.32 -3.32
C GLY A 395 40.56 46.61 -3.53
N VAL A 396 40.44 45.66 -4.41
CA VAL A 396 39.24 44.81 -4.61
C VAL A 396 39.38 43.52 -3.82
N GLN A 397 38.35 43.20 -3.04
CA GLN A 397 38.29 41.93 -2.31
C GLN A 397 37.80 40.82 -3.25
N GLY A 398 38.65 39.81 -3.48
CA GLY A 398 38.30 38.66 -4.33
C GLY A 398 37.49 37.59 -3.58
N PRO A 399 37.00 36.55 -4.29
CA PRO A 399 36.36 35.39 -3.68
C PRO A 399 37.30 34.59 -2.79
N PHE A 400 38.64 34.73 -3.01
CA PHE A 400 39.74 34.13 -2.24
C PHE A 400 40.85 35.17 -2.02
N GLU A 401 41.58 35.01 -0.94
CA GLU A 401 42.83 35.76 -0.74
C GLU A 401 43.94 35.08 -1.56
N VAL A 402 44.50 35.79 -2.53
CA VAL A 402 45.58 35.28 -3.38
C VAL A 402 46.92 35.55 -2.69
N THR A 403 47.61 34.47 -2.30
CA THR A 403 48.88 34.56 -1.54
C THR A 403 50.10 34.39 -2.43
N GLY A 404 49.96 33.82 -3.61
CA GLY A 404 51.06 33.56 -4.52
C GLY A 404 50.67 32.99 -5.85
N ALA A 405 51.65 32.46 -6.58
CA ALA A 405 51.48 31.78 -7.85
C ALA A 405 52.12 30.38 -7.81
N LEU A 406 51.42 29.41 -8.38
CA LEU A 406 51.85 28.03 -8.50
C LEU A 406 52.53 27.81 -9.84
N GLU A 407 53.73 27.23 -9.90
CA GLU A 407 54.40 26.84 -11.11
C GLU A 407 54.04 25.41 -11.50
N ARG A 408 53.48 25.22 -12.73
CA ARG A 408 53.11 23.92 -13.30
C ARG A 408 52.36 23.01 -12.32
N PRO A 409 51.26 23.50 -11.71
CA PRO A 409 50.43 22.64 -10.87
C PRO A 409 49.77 21.55 -11.72
N TYR A 410 49.39 20.44 -11.06
CA TYR A 410 48.79 19.30 -11.73
C TYR A 410 47.59 18.74 -10.95
N PHE A 411 46.77 17.91 -11.63
CA PHE A 411 45.62 17.29 -11.05
C PHE A 411 45.98 15.88 -10.52
N ASP A 412 46.34 15.76 -9.25
CA ASP A 412 46.61 14.48 -8.62
C ASP A 412 45.39 13.97 -7.83
N ARG A 413 44.78 14.84 -7.06
CA ARG A 413 43.55 14.55 -6.30
C ARG A 413 42.36 15.12 -7.01
N ILE A 414 41.40 14.24 -7.35
CA ILE A 414 40.14 14.60 -7.99
C ILE A 414 39.01 13.93 -7.22
N GLU A 415 38.03 14.69 -6.80
CA GLU A 415 36.85 14.19 -6.12
C GLU A 415 35.83 13.67 -7.15
N HIS A 416 36.06 12.46 -7.64
CA HIS A 416 35.33 11.87 -8.78
C HIS A 416 33.83 11.80 -8.60
N ASP A 417 33.34 11.71 -7.35
CA ASP A 417 31.90 11.64 -7.04
C ASP A 417 31.21 13.01 -7.09
N HIS A 418 31.98 14.10 -7.17
CA HIS A 418 31.40 15.44 -7.20
C HIS A 418 30.79 15.78 -8.57
N PRO A 419 29.59 16.35 -8.65
CA PRO A 419 28.90 16.68 -9.92
C PRO A 419 29.73 17.50 -10.90
N LEU A 420 30.55 18.44 -10.42
CA LEU A 420 31.37 19.30 -11.26
C LEU A 420 32.35 18.54 -12.16
N VAL A 421 32.89 17.42 -11.69
CA VAL A 421 33.93 16.66 -12.41
C VAL A 421 33.40 15.37 -13.04
N GLN A 422 32.08 15.17 -13.04
CA GLN A 422 31.48 14.01 -13.69
C GLN A 422 31.82 13.99 -15.19
N PHE A 423 32.20 12.82 -15.68
CA PHE A 423 32.59 12.56 -17.07
C PHE A 423 33.79 13.38 -17.55
N THR A 424 34.55 14.04 -16.67
CA THR A 424 35.76 14.79 -17.04
C THR A 424 37.01 13.96 -16.81
N ALA A 425 37.97 14.05 -17.74
CA ALA A 425 39.30 13.49 -17.60
C ALA A 425 40.30 14.64 -17.33
N LEU A 426 40.59 14.95 -16.07
CA LEU A 426 41.42 16.07 -15.67
C LEU A 426 42.88 15.69 -15.39
N ARG A 427 43.16 14.42 -15.05
CA ARG A 427 44.48 13.97 -14.60
C ARG A 427 45.62 14.31 -15.56
N ASP A 428 45.35 14.25 -16.87
CA ASP A 428 46.37 14.51 -17.90
C ASP A 428 46.35 15.96 -18.45
N VAL A 429 45.65 16.86 -17.74
CA VAL A 429 45.61 18.28 -18.11
C VAL A 429 46.86 18.99 -17.63
N ASN A 430 47.53 19.67 -18.56
CA ASN A 430 48.73 20.46 -18.28
C ASN A 430 48.35 21.91 -18.02
N VAL A 431 48.69 22.42 -16.84
CA VAL A 431 48.51 23.82 -16.44
C VAL A 431 49.88 24.49 -16.28
N SER A 432 50.08 25.62 -16.96
CA SER A 432 51.40 26.31 -16.90
C SER A 432 51.61 27.10 -15.61
N ALA A 433 50.57 27.68 -15.08
CA ALA A 433 50.59 28.43 -13.81
C ALA A 433 49.21 28.46 -13.16
N GLY A 434 49.16 28.44 -11.86
CA GLY A 434 47.95 28.57 -11.03
C GLY A 434 48.08 29.68 -9.99
N LEU A 435 46.98 29.96 -9.27
CA LEU A 435 46.97 30.87 -8.15
C LEU A 435 47.10 30.05 -6.85
N GLU A 436 47.96 30.53 -5.96
CA GLU A 436 48.00 30.08 -4.58
C GLU A 436 47.01 30.93 -3.78
N VAL A 437 46.06 30.29 -3.10
CA VAL A 437 44.96 30.99 -2.41
C VAL A 437 44.78 30.44 -1.00
N GLU A 438 44.32 31.30 -0.11
CA GLU A 438 43.83 30.90 1.22
C GLU A 438 42.34 30.54 1.13
N LEU A 439 42.01 29.31 1.57
CA LEU A 439 40.62 28.81 1.56
C LEU A 439 39.89 29.31 2.82
N GLN A 440 38.62 29.63 2.66
CA GLN A 440 37.71 30.02 3.74
C GLN A 440 37.02 28.79 4.35
N GLU A 441 36.48 28.96 5.55
CA GLU A 441 35.63 27.92 6.15
C GLU A 441 34.41 27.61 5.26
N GLY A 442 34.23 26.32 4.96
CA GLY A 442 33.18 25.86 4.03
C GLY A 442 33.62 25.70 2.58
N ASP A 443 34.84 26.12 2.21
CA ASP A 443 35.37 25.86 0.87
C ASP A 443 35.79 24.39 0.73
N ARG A 444 35.51 23.83 -0.45
CA ARG A 444 35.84 22.43 -0.78
C ARG A 444 36.69 22.35 -2.03
N VAL A 445 37.84 21.69 -1.91
CA VAL A 445 38.74 21.42 -3.02
C VAL A 445 38.18 20.23 -3.82
N ILE A 446 37.85 20.46 -5.06
CA ILE A 446 37.29 19.45 -5.98
C ILE A 446 38.40 18.76 -6.78
N ALA A 447 39.38 19.51 -7.20
CA ALA A 447 40.54 18.96 -7.90
C ALA A 447 41.79 19.84 -7.72
N GLY A 448 42.96 19.22 -7.72
CA GLY A 448 44.23 19.87 -7.58
C GLY A 448 45.30 18.93 -7.07
N ASP A 449 46.37 19.49 -6.48
CA ASP A 449 47.43 18.77 -5.79
C ASP A 449 47.35 18.99 -4.26
N GLU A 450 48.09 18.26 -3.48
CA GLU A 450 48.17 18.41 -2.02
C GLU A 450 48.75 19.80 -1.67
N GLY A 451 47.91 20.72 -1.16
CA GLY A 451 48.25 22.10 -0.89
C GLY A 451 48.18 23.08 -2.07
N ALA A 452 47.84 22.60 -3.26
CA ALA A 452 47.70 23.42 -4.49
C ALA A 452 46.32 23.19 -5.14
N PRO A 453 45.23 23.77 -4.62
CA PRO A 453 43.89 23.62 -5.19
C PRO A 453 43.83 24.28 -6.56
N LEU A 454 43.19 23.59 -7.53
CA LEU A 454 42.98 24.10 -8.90
C LEU A 454 41.48 24.33 -9.21
N ILE A 455 40.60 23.51 -8.62
CA ILE A 455 39.15 23.68 -8.72
C ILE A 455 38.59 23.67 -7.30
N VAL A 456 37.91 24.74 -6.95
CA VAL A 456 37.32 24.93 -5.62
C VAL A 456 35.86 25.33 -5.74
N THR A 457 35.01 24.84 -4.85
CA THR A 457 33.64 25.32 -4.67
C THR A 457 33.46 25.84 -3.25
N GLY A 458 32.56 26.80 -3.09
CA GLY A 458 32.26 27.40 -1.80
C GLY A 458 30.97 28.22 -1.85
N THR A 459 30.69 28.99 -0.80
CA THR A 459 29.54 29.88 -0.72
C THR A 459 30.02 31.27 -0.33
N ARG A 460 29.52 32.30 -1.02
CA ARG A 460 29.75 33.71 -0.72
C ARG A 460 28.43 34.46 -0.75
N ASN A 461 28.07 35.16 0.32
CA ASN A 461 26.82 35.93 0.43
C ASN A 461 25.59 35.10 0.00
N ASP A 462 25.44 33.89 0.51
CA ASP A 462 24.37 32.95 0.20
C ASP A 462 24.35 32.40 -1.25
N HIS A 463 25.31 32.80 -2.10
CA HIS A 463 25.45 32.29 -3.44
C HIS A 463 26.62 31.29 -3.53
N ARG A 464 26.37 30.18 -4.23
CA ARG A 464 27.42 29.18 -4.51
C ARG A 464 28.41 29.72 -5.53
N ILE A 465 29.67 29.40 -5.32
CA ILE A 465 30.74 29.74 -6.25
C ILE A 465 31.51 28.49 -6.69
N VAL A 466 32.02 28.52 -7.91
CA VAL A 466 33.02 27.60 -8.47
C VAL A 466 34.18 28.44 -8.96
N ALA A 467 35.41 28.07 -8.62
CA ALA A 467 36.59 28.77 -9.09
C ALA A 467 37.59 27.81 -9.72
N LEU A 468 38.03 28.13 -10.94
CA LEU A 468 39.21 27.57 -11.56
C LEU A 468 40.37 28.52 -11.26
N LEU A 469 41.32 28.06 -10.43
CA LEU A 469 42.42 28.90 -9.92
C LEU A 469 43.59 29.00 -10.91
N PHE A 470 43.30 28.86 -12.20
CA PHE A 470 44.29 29.02 -13.26
C PHE A 470 43.62 29.60 -14.52
N ASP A 471 44.44 30.25 -15.37
CA ASP A 471 43.98 30.73 -16.69
C ASP A 471 43.82 29.56 -17.64
N VAL A 472 42.61 29.28 -18.05
CA VAL A 472 42.30 28.20 -18.99
C VAL A 472 43.04 28.31 -20.33
N ARG A 473 43.34 29.54 -20.76
CA ARG A 473 44.13 29.84 -22.00
C ARG A 473 45.61 29.46 -21.84
N ARG A 474 46.07 29.29 -20.62
CA ARG A 474 47.46 28.87 -20.31
C ARG A 474 47.52 27.41 -19.88
N SER A 475 46.59 26.61 -20.36
CA SER A 475 46.51 25.18 -20.17
C SER A 475 46.12 24.50 -21.49
N ASP A 476 46.22 23.19 -21.54
CA ASP A 476 45.66 22.40 -22.68
C ASP A 476 44.20 21.97 -22.44
N LEU A 477 43.59 22.39 -21.34
CA LEU A 477 42.19 22.09 -21.00
C LEU A 477 41.18 22.50 -22.10
N PRO A 478 41.27 23.69 -22.73
CA PRO A 478 40.32 24.11 -23.77
C PRO A 478 40.34 23.23 -25.01
N LEU A 479 41.42 22.45 -25.24
CA LEU A 479 41.55 21.51 -26.34
C LEU A 479 40.98 20.13 -26.03
N ARG A 480 40.47 19.94 -24.85
CA ARG A 480 39.92 18.67 -24.34
C ARG A 480 38.41 18.75 -24.15
N VAL A 481 37.74 17.60 -24.32
CA VAL A 481 36.29 17.47 -24.03
C VAL A 481 35.98 17.81 -22.55
N ALA A 482 36.97 17.70 -21.66
CA ALA A 482 36.83 18.05 -20.25
C ALA A 482 36.47 19.53 -20.02
N TRP A 483 36.86 20.46 -20.89
CA TRP A 483 36.56 21.89 -20.73
C TRP A 483 35.08 22.23 -20.80
N PRO A 484 34.37 21.96 -21.94
CA PRO A 484 32.95 22.24 -21.98
C PRO A 484 32.16 21.44 -20.91
N LEU A 485 32.56 20.19 -20.64
CA LEU A 485 31.92 19.40 -19.56
C LEU A 485 32.03 20.07 -18.22
N LEU A 486 33.23 20.52 -17.81
CA LEU A 486 33.45 21.17 -16.52
C LEU A 486 32.65 22.47 -16.41
N LEU A 487 32.59 23.26 -17.48
CA LEU A 487 31.85 24.53 -17.50
C LEU A 487 30.35 24.26 -17.40
N LEU A 488 29.80 23.36 -18.22
CA LEU A 488 28.38 23.04 -18.21
C LEU A 488 27.96 22.35 -16.93
N ASN A 489 28.76 21.43 -16.40
CA ASN A 489 28.52 20.83 -15.09
C ASN A 489 28.49 21.89 -13.96
N SER A 490 29.33 22.94 -14.07
CA SER A 490 29.34 24.03 -13.08
C SER A 490 28.08 24.87 -13.15
N ILE A 491 27.59 25.18 -14.36
CA ILE A 491 26.33 25.90 -14.55
C ILE A 491 25.16 25.05 -14.04
N ASP A 492 25.12 23.77 -14.44
CA ASP A 492 24.09 22.84 -14.00
C ASP A 492 24.07 22.65 -12.46
N HIS A 493 25.25 22.63 -11.83
CA HIS A 493 25.35 22.54 -10.37
C HIS A 493 24.67 23.72 -9.66
N PHE A 494 24.59 24.90 -10.30
CA PHE A 494 23.90 26.07 -9.76
C PHE A 494 22.43 26.12 -10.09
N VAL A 495 22.05 25.76 -11.33
CA VAL A 495 20.69 25.90 -11.86
C VAL A 495 19.82 24.70 -11.48
N GLN A 496 20.42 23.54 -11.34
CA GLN A 496 19.73 22.38 -10.79
C GLN A 496 19.66 22.54 -9.27
N GLU A 497 18.62 23.20 -8.79
CA GLU A 497 18.27 23.24 -7.36
C GLU A 497 17.92 21.86 -6.78
N ASP A 498 17.80 20.85 -7.61
CA ASP A 498 17.48 19.49 -7.23
C ASP A 498 18.69 18.55 -7.22
N ALA A 499 19.50 18.65 -6.15
CA ALA A 499 20.35 17.52 -5.74
C ALA A 499 19.53 16.26 -5.37
N GLY A 500 18.22 16.29 -5.54
CA GLY A 500 17.25 15.24 -5.24
C GLY A 500 16.28 14.95 -6.38
N TYR A 501 16.68 15.18 -7.65
CA TYR A 501 15.85 14.76 -8.77
C TYR A 501 15.65 13.23 -8.73
N LEU A 502 14.42 12.84 -8.47
CA LEU A 502 13.97 11.46 -8.57
C LEU A 502 13.17 11.31 -9.88
N SER A 503 13.57 10.36 -10.73
CA SER A 503 12.81 10.04 -11.94
C SER A 503 11.45 9.44 -11.60
N SER A 504 11.34 8.79 -10.46
CA SER A 504 10.10 8.24 -9.90
C SER A 504 10.21 8.05 -8.39
N TYR A 505 9.06 7.97 -7.72
CA TYR A 505 8.90 7.60 -6.32
C TYR A 505 8.46 6.15 -6.20
N GLU A 506 8.59 5.56 -5.03
CA GLU A 506 8.01 4.24 -4.72
C GLU A 506 6.61 4.40 -4.12
N THR A 507 5.66 3.57 -4.55
CA THR A 507 4.31 3.55 -4.00
C THR A 507 4.34 3.09 -2.54
N GLY A 508 3.47 3.67 -1.71
CA GLY A 508 3.41 3.38 -0.27
C GLY A 508 4.33 4.24 0.58
N ASP A 509 5.35 4.85 0.00
CA ASP A 509 6.25 5.77 0.69
C ASP A 509 5.65 7.17 0.88
N THR A 510 6.25 7.94 1.78
CA THR A 510 5.97 9.37 1.90
C THR A 510 6.85 10.14 0.93
N TRP A 511 6.23 10.85 -0.01
CA TRP A 511 6.90 11.62 -1.03
C TRP A 511 7.03 13.09 -0.62
N HIS A 512 8.18 13.67 -0.94
CA HIS A 512 8.49 15.08 -0.75
C HIS A 512 8.68 15.72 -2.12
N VAL A 513 7.57 16.07 -2.78
CA VAL A 513 7.57 16.62 -4.15
C VAL A 513 7.83 18.13 -4.09
N PRO A 514 8.81 18.69 -4.83
CA PRO A 514 9.07 20.10 -4.87
C PRO A 514 7.81 20.91 -5.22
N ALA A 515 7.61 22.05 -4.57
CA ALA A 515 6.46 22.92 -4.78
C ALA A 515 6.89 24.40 -4.80
N PRO A 516 6.14 25.29 -5.49
CA PRO A 516 6.48 26.70 -5.57
C PRO A 516 6.44 27.39 -4.22
N ALA A 517 7.36 28.37 -4.02
CA ALA A 517 7.43 29.14 -2.80
C ALA A 517 6.15 29.97 -2.56
N GLY A 518 5.73 30.07 -1.29
CA GLY A 518 4.60 30.90 -0.88
C GLY A 518 3.22 30.24 -1.03
N VAL A 519 3.16 28.95 -1.36
CA VAL A 519 1.93 28.15 -1.37
C VAL A 519 1.93 27.21 -0.16
N GLU A 520 0.83 27.14 0.59
CA GLU A 520 0.71 26.32 1.81
C GLU A 520 0.13 24.92 1.54
N SER A 521 -0.58 24.74 0.43
CA SER A 521 -1.20 23.48 0.05
C SER A 521 -1.27 23.30 -1.45
N ALA A 522 -1.26 22.06 -1.91
CA ALA A 522 -1.40 21.70 -3.30
C ALA A 522 -2.53 20.68 -3.49
N ARG A 523 -3.03 20.56 -4.72
CA ARG A 523 -3.98 19.52 -5.11
C ARG A 523 -3.20 18.39 -5.79
N LEU A 524 -3.29 17.21 -5.22
CA LEU A 524 -2.74 15.98 -5.78
C LEU A 524 -3.82 15.25 -6.57
N ILE A 525 -3.53 14.91 -7.82
CA ILE A 525 -4.39 14.10 -8.69
C ILE A 525 -3.70 12.77 -8.92
N THR A 526 -4.38 11.68 -8.59
CA THR A 526 -3.87 10.32 -8.75
C THR A 526 -3.98 9.83 -10.19
N PRO A 527 -3.29 8.74 -10.59
CA PRO A 527 -3.42 8.15 -11.93
C PRO A 527 -4.85 7.75 -12.31
N GLN A 528 -5.73 7.51 -11.34
CA GLN A 528 -7.15 7.19 -11.53
C GLN A 528 -8.05 8.44 -11.56
N GLY A 529 -7.48 9.65 -11.42
CA GLY A 529 -8.21 10.91 -11.43
C GLY A 529 -8.84 11.31 -10.08
N ALA A 530 -8.54 10.60 -8.99
CA ALA A 530 -8.98 11.04 -7.66
C ALA A 530 -8.16 12.25 -7.20
N GLU A 531 -8.83 13.24 -6.60
CA GLU A 531 -8.21 14.47 -6.14
C GLU A 531 -8.16 14.54 -4.61
N SER A 532 -7.04 15.00 -4.07
CA SER A 532 -6.86 15.25 -2.65
C SER A 532 -6.05 16.54 -2.42
N THR A 533 -6.21 17.17 -1.25
CA THR A 533 -5.41 18.33 -0.87
C THR A 533 -4.28 17.86 0.03
N VAL A 534 -3.03 18.25 -0.29
CA VAL A 534 -1.83 17.87 0.44
C VAL A 534 -1.12 19.14 0.97
N PRO A 535 -0.51 19.07 2.17
CA PRO A 535 0.21 20.21 2.74
C PRO A 535 1.54 20.42 2.04
N ILE A 536 2.00 21.68 2.00
CA ILE A 536 3.36 22.05 1.59
C ILE A 536 4.13 22.45 2.84
N VAL A 537 5.22 21.75 3.11
CA VAL A 537 6.13 22.00 4.22
C VAL A 537 7.53 22.22 3.66
N ASP A 538 8.19 23.31 4.03
CA ASP A 538 9.54 23.67 3.57
C ASP A 538 9.70 23.64 2.04
N GLY A 539 8.69 24.16 1.31
CA GLY A 539 8.71 24.20 -0.15
C GLY A 539 8.51 22.85 -0.84
N ARG A 540 8.03 21.83 -0.10
CA ARG A 540 7.74 20.50 -0.64
C ARG A 540 6.33 20.05 -0.26
N ALA A 541 5.60 19.53 -1.23
CA ALA A 541 4.32 18.86 -0.97
C ALA A 541 4.59 17.49 -0.35
N VAL A 542 3.99 17.23 0.81
CA VAL A 542 4.11 15.95 1.52
C VAL A 542 2.89 15.11 1.18
N CYS A 543 3.09 14.05 0.45
CA CYS A 543 2.01 13.19 -0.03
C CYS A 543 2.43 11.71 -0.09
N THR A 544 1.47 10.85 -0.33
CA THR A 544 1.66 9.42 -0.51
C THR A 544 0.68 8.93 -1.58
N GLY A 545 0.97 7.79 -2.19
CA GLY A 545 0.08 7.16 -3.15
C GLY A 545 0.24 5.65 -3.16
N THR A 546 -0.86 4.97 -3.45
CA THR A 546 -0.96 3.52 -3.42
C THR A 546 -1.08 2.90 -4.81
N ARG A 547 -0.95 3.70 -5.87
CA ARG A 547 -1.06 3.23 -7.26
C ARG A 547 0.16 3.66 -8.06
N ALA A 548 0.69 2.76 -8.87
CA ALA A 548 1.73 3.10 -9.83
C ALA A 548 1.15 3.93 -11.01
N GLY A 549 1.92 4.89 -11.50
CA GLY A 549 1.50 5.75 -12.59
C GLY A 549 1.98 7.18 -12.47
N PHE A 550 1.44 8.05 -13.33
CA PHE A 550 1.71 9.48 -13.28
C PHE A 550 0.73 10.18 -12.36
N TYR A 551 1.27 10.98 -11.46
CA TYR A 551 0.55 11.87 -10.55
C TYR A 551 0.72 13.31 -11.02
N THR A 552 -0.29 14.13 -10.78
CA THR A 552 -0.23 15.57 -11.08
C THR A 552 -0.38 16.35 -9.78
N LEU A 553 0.58 17.26 -9.53
CA LEU A 553 0.56 18.19 -8.40
C LEU A 553 0.20 19.59 -8.92
N ARG A 554 -0.92 20.16 -8.46
CA ARG A 554 -1.32 21.55 -8.78
C ARG A 554 -1.13 22.42 -7.56
N ALA A 555 -0.19 23.36 -7.66
CA ALA A 555 0.13 24.29 -6.59
C ALA A 555 0.05 25.74 -7.13
N GLY A 556 -0.98 26.50 -6.77
CA GLY A 556 -1.28 27.78 -7.38
C GLY A 556 -1.58 27.64 -8.89
N ASP A 557 -0.84 28.38 -9.73
CA ASP A 557 -0.96 28.34 -11.19
C ASP A 557 -0.01 27.31 -11.83
N GLN A 558 0.79 26.61 -11.05
CA GLN A 558 1.74 25.62 -11.54
C GLN A 558 1.17 24.21 -11.46
N GLU A 559 1.42 23.45 -12.53
CA GLU A 559 1.09 22.05 -12.63
C GLU A 559 2.37 21.24 -12.93
N ASP A 560 2.69 20.30 -12.05
CA ASP A 560 3.83 19.41 -12.20
C ASP A 560 3.38 17.95 -12.24
N VAL A 561 4.02 17.14 -13.09
CA VAL A 561 3.75 15.70 -13.23
C VAL A 561 4.94 14.95 -12.68
N PHE A 562 4.69 13.97 -11.84
CA PHE A 562 5.72 13.06 -11.33
C PHE A 562 5.24 11.62 -11.41
N ALA A 563 6.18 10.69 -11.31
CA ALA A 563 5.93 9.26 -11.48
C ALA A 563 6.04 8.52 -10.16
N ALA A 564 5.25 7.46 -9.99
CA ALA A 564 5.41 6.48 -8.93
C ALA A 564 5.36 5.06 -9.51
N ASN A 565 6.23 4.19 -9.00
CA ASN A 565 6.34 2.80 -9.41
C ASN A 565 6.10 1.87 -8.23
N LEU A 566 5.76 0.63 -8.54
CA LEU A 566 5.73 -0.43 -7.56
C LEU A 566 7.10 -0.52 -6.85
N GLY A 567 7.06 -0.65 -5.54
CA GLY A 567 8.25 -0.81 -4.71
C GLY A 567 8.92 -2.18 -4.87
N PRO A 568 9.60 -2.67 -3.84
CA PRO A 568 10.55 -3.76 -3.97
C PRO A 568 9.98 -5.05 -4.55
N SER A 569 10.88 -5.83 -5.11
CA SER A 569 10.73 -6.96 -5.99
C SER A 569 9.92 -8.16 -5.50
N ASP A 570 9.66 -8.29 -4.20
CA ASP A 570 8.98 -9.48 -3.67
C ASP A 570 7.53 -9.57 -4.15
N GLU A 571 6.92 -8.42 -4.45
CA GLU A 571 5.56 -8.34 -5.03
C GLU A 571 5.46 -8.91 -6.46
N ALA A 572 6.58 -9.13 -7.14
CA ALA A 572 6.64 -9.77 -8.45
C ALA A 572 6.60 -11.30 -8.38
N ILE A 573 6.67 -11.89 -7.17
CA ILE A 573 6.59 -13.34 -6.98
C ILE A 573 5.12 -13.76 -7.08
N VAL A 574 4.76 -14.37 -8.18
CA VAL A 574 3.39 -14.87 -8.41
C VAL A 574 3.20 -16.27 -7.83
N GLU A 575 4.26 -17.04 -7.61
CA GLU A 575 4.14 -18.35 -6.96
C GLU A 575 3.71 -18.18 -5.50
N PRO A 576 2.48 -18.63 -5.12
CA PRO A 576 2.01 -18.43 -3.76
C PRO A 576 2.76 -19.35 -2.79
N ALA A 577 3.03 -18.88 -1.58
CA ALA A 577 3.71 -19.65 -0.55
C ALA A 577 3.02 -21.00 -0.30
N GLU A 578 3.78 -22.04 -0.03
CA GLU A 578 3.21 -23.35 0.34
C GLU A 578 2.66 -23.32 1.78
N GLN A 579 3.32 -22.59 2.66
CA GLN A 579 2.99 -22.49 4.09
C GLN A 579 3.28 -21.08 4.60
N LEU A 580 2.39 -20.54 5.41
CA LEU A 580 2.61 -19.28 6.11
C LEU A 580 3.00 -19.57 7.56
N SER A 581 4.21 -19.15 7.95
CA SER A 581 4.70 -19.26 9.32
C SER A 581 4.89 -17.87 9.93
N ILE A 582 4.27 -17.61 11.08
CA ILE A 582 4.32 -16.32 11.78
C ILE A 582 4.91 -16.53 13.16
N GLY A 583 6.12 -15.97 13.39
CA GLY A 583 6.81 -16.10 14.67
C GLY A 583 7.17 -17.55 15.04
N GLY A 584 7.33 -18.43 14.05
CA GLY A 584 7.62 -19.85 14.24
C GLY A 584 6.38 -20.72 14.49
N VAL A 585 5.17 -20.17 14.32
CA VAL A 585 3.90 -20.90 14.38
C VAL A 585 3.32 -20.99 12.98
N ASP A 586 3.06 -22.20 12.53
CA ASP A 586 2.45 -22.45 11.24
C ASP A 586 0.95 -22.17 11.29
N ALA A 587 0.48 -21.38 10.32
CA ALA A 587 -0.94 -21.04 10.22
C ALA A 587 -1.73 -22.25 9.68
N ALA A 588 -2.80 -22.62 10.38
CA ALA A 588 -3.70 -23.66 9.92
C ALA A 588 -4.65 -23.15 8.82
N PRO A 589 -5.16 -24.02 7.92
CA PRO A 589 -6.24 -23.60 7.02
C PRO A 589 -7.49 -23.20 7.82
N PRO A 590 -8.24 -22.16 7.40
CA PRO A 590 -9.42 -21.72 8.12
C PRO A 590 -10.49 -22.81 8.09
N THR A 591 -10.89 -23.27 9.26
CA THR A 591 -12.09 -24.11 9.39
C THR A 591 -13.30 -23.18 9.28
N ILE A 592 -14.09 -23.34 8.23
CA ILE A 592 -15.43 -22.72 8.17
C ILE A 592 -16.23 -23.37 9.31
N GLY A 593 -16.44 -22.63 10.40
CA GLY A 593 -17.35 -23.07 11.43
C GLY A 593 -18.67 -23.37 10.72
N ARG A 594 -19.14 -24.62 10.77
CA ARG A 594 -20.54 -24.85 10.45
C ARG A 594 -21.28 -23.90 11.36
N ALA A 595 -22.03 -22.95 10.75
CA ALA A 595 -23.04 -22.21 11.50
C ALA A 595 -23.78 -23.25 12.30
N GLY A 596 -23.50 -23.32 13.58
CA GLY A 596 -24.15 -24.29 14.43
C GLY A 596 -25.62 -23.98 14.29
N VAL A 597 -26.36 -24.81 13.53
CA VAL A 597 -27.80 -24.71 13.49
C VAL A 597 -28.19 -24.81 14.95
N ARG A 598 -28.51 -23.69 15.56
CA ARG A 598 -29.12 -23.68 16.88
C ARG A 598 -30.37 -24.52 16.69
N THR A 599 -30.28 -25.78 17.03
CA THR A 599 -31.47 -26.60 17.27
C THR A 599 -32.09 -26.03 18.53
N GLU A 600 -32.91 -25.01 18.30
CA GLU A 600 -33.74 -24.43 19.36
C GLU A 600 -34.66 -25.53 19.85
N ILE A 601 -34.19 -26.30 20.85
CA ILE A 601 -34.94 -27.45 21.39
C ILE A 601 -36.33 -27.02 21.84
N TRP A 602 -36.47 -25.76 22.30
CA TRP A 602 -37.74 -25.19 22.67
C TRP A 602 -38.73 -25.10 21.50
N THR A 603 -38.27 -24.81 20.26
CA THR A 603 -39.12 -24.77 19.05
C THR A 603 -39.65 -26.16 18.70
N MET A 604 -38.81 -27.21 18.83
CA MET A 604 -39.23 -28.58 18.67
C MET A 604 -40.24 -29.01 19.72
N LEU A 605 -40.03 -28.58 20.97
CA LEU A 605 -40.96 -28.82 22.05
C LEU A 605 -42.31 -28.16 21.80
N VAL A 606 -42.33 -26.89 21.37
CA VAL A 606 -43.58 -26.16 21.03
C VAL A 606 -44.29 -26.80 19.86
N LEU A 607 -43.58 -27.21 18.80
CA LEU A 607 -44.17 -27.95 17.69
C LEU A 607 -44.75 -29.30 18.15
N GLY A 608 -44.06 -30.00 19.02
CA GLY A 608 -44.54 -31.23 19.65
C GLY A 608 -45.84 -31.01 20.46
N VAL A 609 -45.92 -29.93 21.24
CA VAL A 609 -47.10 -29.50 21.98
C VAL A 609 -48.28 -29.23 21.03
N LEU A 610 -48.03 -28.44 19.98
CA LEU A 610 -49.04 -28.17 18.94
C LEU A 610 -49.59 -29.46 18.30
N ALA A 611 -48.69 -30.39 17.95
CA ALA A 611 -49.07 -31.69 17.41
C ALA A 611 -49.89 -32.51 18.39
N ALA A 612 -49.53 -32.51 19.68
CA ALA A 612 -50.26 -33.21 20.72
C ALA A 612 -51.66 -32.63 20.94
N LEU A 613 -51.79 -31.28 20.95
CA LEU A 613 -53.09 -30.60 21.06
C LEU A 613 -53.96 -30.86 19.82
N LEU A 614 -53.42 -30.89 18.63
CA LEU A 614 -54.14 -31.25 17.41
C LEU A 614 -54.63 -32.71 17.44
N LEU A 615 -53.82 -33.62 17.94
CA LEU A 615 -54.18 -35.03 18.10
C LEU A 615 -55.30 -35.19 19.15
N GLU A 616 -55.19 -34.47 20.27
CA GLU A 616 -56.22 -34.50 21.31
C GLU A 616 -57.56 -33.93 20.78
N TRP A 617 -57.51 -32.80 20.04
CA TRP A 617 -58.67 -32.21 19.40
C TRP A 617 -59.31 -33.17 18.40
N PHE A 618 -58.52 -33.85 17.56
CA PHE A 618 -58.97 -34.82 16.56
C PHE A 618 -59.62 -36.04 17.23
N THR A 619 -58.99 -36.61 18.29
CA THR A 619 -59.51 -37.76 19.01
C THR A 619 -60.76 -37.42 19.81
N TYR A 620 -60.84 -36.17 20.35
CA TYR A 620 -62.04 -35.65 21.01
C TYR A 620 -63.18 -35.53 20.00
N HIS A 621 -62.96 -34.97 18.82
CA HIS A 621 -63.98 -34.81 17.77
C HIS A 621 -64.51 -36.15 17.25
N ARG A 622 -63.66 -37.15 17.20
CA ARG A 622 -64.04 -38.52 16.82
C ARG A 622 -64.63 -39.35 17.99
N ARG A 623 -64.83 -38.75 19.18
CA ARG A 623 -65.31 -39.40 20.39
C ARG A 623 -64.47 -40.62 20.84
N ILE A 624 -63.17 -40.66 20.46
CA ILE A 624 -62.22 -41.67 20.87
C ILE A 624 -61.74 -41.39 22.30
N THR A 625 -61.52 -40.09 22.65
CA THR A 625 -61.24 -39.60 24.01
C THR A 625 -62.44 -38.82 24.50
N VAL A 626 -62.66 -38.83 25.85
CA VAL A 626 -63.79 -38.13 26.51
C VAL A 626 -63.27 -36.89 27.22
#